data_82d9b3a248f226e970d8ef013b3176a9
#
_entry.id   82d9b3a248f226e970d8ef013b3176a9
#
_cell.length_a   1.000
_cell.length_b   1.000
_cell.length_c   1.000
_cell.angle_alpha   90.00
_cell.angle_beta   90.00
_cell.angle_gamma   90.00
#
_symmetry.space_group_name_H-M   'P 1'
#
loop_
_entity.id
_entity.type
_entity.pdbx_description
1 polymer ?
#
loop_
_entity_poly.entity_id
_entity_poly.type
_entity_poly.pdbx_seq_one_letter_code
_entity_poly.pdbx_strand_id
1 'polypeptide(L)'
;AYMHEGRTGASTINIVFQRELGKEATQEEIESIYHEKSILFNSYPEAERMPGAWELLQKVKSEGLTPMVVTGSGQLSLLERLEHNFPGMFQKELMVTAFDVKYGKPHPEPYLMALKKGGLKADEAVVIENAPLGVEAGHKAGIFTIAVNTGPLDGQVLLDAGADLLFPSMQALCDSWDTIML
;
A
#
# COMPACT_ATOMS: atom_id res chain seq x y z
N ALA A 1 -6.18 13.39 -2.85
CA ALA A 1 -5.05 12.44 -2.85
C ALA A 1 -5.53 11.05 -2.46
N TYR A 2 -6.07 10.82 -1.27
CA TYR A 2 -6.44 9.50 -0.72
C TYR A 2 -7.33 8.64 -1.62
N MET A 3 -8.27 9.22 -2.37
CA MET A 3 -9.13 8.47 -3.33
C MET A 3 -8.38 7.92 -4.55
N HIS A 4 -7.12 8.30 -4.75
CA HIS A 4 -6.27 7.81 -5.84
C HIS A 4 -5.01 7.09 -5.33
N GLU A 5 -4.86 6.99 -4.02
CA GLU A 5 -3.73 6.31 -3.39
C GLU A 5 -3.76 4.81 -3.69
N GLY A 6 -2.59 4.23 -3.94
CA GLY A 6 -2.45 2.82 -4.33
C GLY A 6 -2.40 2.55 -5.83
N ARG A 7 -2.77 3.52 -6.68
CA ARG A 7 -2.59 3.40 -8.14
C ARG A 7 -1.11 3.49 -8.52
N THR A 8 -0.78 2.95 -9.68
CA THR A 8 0.53 3.25 -10.30
C THR A 8 0.59 4.72 -10.73
N GLY A 9 1.80 5.30 -10.79
CA GLY A 9 1.98 6.68 -11.24
C GLY A 9 1.40 6.93 -12.63
N ALA A 10 1.64 6.03 -13.57
CA ALA A 10 1.10 6.12 -14.93
C ALA A 10 -0.44 6.12 -14.94
N SER A 11 -1.07 5.24 -14.16
CA SER A 11 -2.54 5.20 -14.06
C SER A 11 -3.12 6.51 -13.50
N THR A 12 -2.48 7.08 -12.48
CA THR A 12 -2.92 8.36 -11.90
C THR A 12 -2.79 9.51 -12.90
N ILE A 13 -1.67 9.58 -13.62
CA ILE A 13 -1.43 10.61 -14.64
C ILE A 13 -2.49 10.51 -15.75
N ASN A 14 -2.75 9.30 -16.26
CA ASN A 14 -3.76 9.10 -17.29
C ASN A 14 -5.17 9.50 -16.86
N ILE A 15 -5.56 9.22 -15.61
CA ILE A 15 -6.86 9.65 -15.06
C ILE A 15 -6.96 11.19 -15.05
N VAL A 16 -5.89 11.89 -14.64
CA VAL A 16 -5.86 13.35 -14.63
C VAL A 16 -5.94 13.90 -16.06
N PHE A 17 -5.16 13.34 -16.98
CA PHE A 17 -5.16 13.77 -18.40
C PHE A 17 -6.54 13.55 -19.03
N GLN A 18 -7.15 12.40 -18.80
CA GLN A 18 -8.49 12.12 -19.32
C GLN A 18 -9.54 13.09 -18.77
N ARG A 19 -9.47 13.40 -17.48
CA ARG A 19 -10.42 14.29 -16.80
C ARG A 19 -10.24 15.75 -17.24
N GLU A 20 -9.00 16.25 -17.30
CA GLU A 20 -8.73 17.67 -17.55
C GLU A 20 -8.54 18.00 -19.03
N LEU A 21 -8.07 17.06 -19.84
CA LEU A 21 -7.71 17.29 -21.23
C LEU A 21 -8.48 16.42 -22.23
N GLY A 22 -9.27 15.46 -21.77
CA GLY A 22 -10.04 14.54 -22.61
C GLY A 22 -9.18 13.59 -23.46
N LYS A 23 -7.93 13.37 -23.08
CA LYS A 23 -6.98 12.49 -23.80
C LYS A 23 -6.17 11.64 -22.83
N GLU A 24 -5.55 10.58 -23.32
CA GLU A 24 -4.51 9.86 -22.60
C GLU A 24 -3.18 10.59 -22.69
N ALA A 25 -2.36 10.46 -21.64
CA ALA A 25 -1.00 10.97 -21.64
C ALA A 25 -0.11 10.09 -22.53
N THR A 26 0.81 10.71 -23.25
CA THR A 26 1.87 9.98 -23.96
C THR A 26 2.87 9.39 -22.97
N GLN A 27 3.66 8.43 -23.41
CA GLN A 27 4.72 7.84 -22.57
C GLN A 27 5.72 8.90 -22.09
N GLU A 28 6.08 9.85 -22.96
CA GLU A 28 6.99 10.96 -22.63
C GLU A 28 6.39 11.89 -21.56
N GLU A 29 5.10 12.23 -21.68
CA GLU A 29 4.38 13.04 -20.68
C GLU A 29 4.34 12.32 -19.33
N ILE A 30 4.09 11.00 -19.31
CA ILE A 30 4.08 10.18 -18.09
C ILE A 30 5.47 10.20 -17.44
N GLU A 31 6.53 9.94 -18.19
CA GLU A 31 7.91 9.90 -17.68
C GLU A 31 8.35 11.26 -17.14
N SER A 32 8.06 12.36 -17.86
CA SER A 32 8.37 13.72 -17.42
C SER A 32 7.68 14.07 -16.09
N ILE A 33 6.37 13.86 -16.01
CA ILE A 33 5.60 14.15 -14.78
C ILE A 33 6.05 13.27 -13.61
N TYR A 34 6.34 12.01 -13.88
CA TYR A 34 6.82 11.10 -12.85
C TYR A 34 8.20 11.49 -12.34
N HIS A 35 9.08 11.97 -13.23
CA HIS A 35 10.39 12.50 -12.89
C HIS A 35 10.29 13.74 -12.00
N GLU A 36 9.48 14.72 -12.39
CA GLU A 36 9.24 15.94 -11.59
C GLU A 36 8.66 15.60 -10.20
N LYS A 37 7.67 14.72 -10.17
CA LYS A 37 7.11 14.21 -8.90
C LYS A 37 8.20 13.60 -8.01
N SER A 38 9.12 12.84 -8.60
CA SER A 38 10.19 12.16 -7.85
C SER A 38 11.20 13.16 -7.28
N ILE A 39 11.57 14.20 -8.04
CA ILE A 39 12.41 15.30 -7.57
C ILE A 39 11.73 16.01 -6.39
N LEU A 40 10.46 16.38 -6.56
CA LEU A 40 9.69 17.05 -5.52
C LEU A 40 9.59 16.19 -4.26
N PHE A 41 9.23 14.91 -4.39
CA PHE A 41 9.15 13.98 -3.28
C PHE A 41 10.47 13.86 -2.51
N ASN A 42 11.59 13.80 -3.23
CA ASN A 42 12.92 13.70 -2.60
C ASN A 42 13.40 15.02 -1.97
N SER A 43 12.79 16.16 -2.31
CA SER A 43 13.10 17.46 -1.69
C SER A 43 12.43 17.66 -0.32
N TYR A 44 11.39 16.88 0.01
CA TYR A 44 10.76 16.94 1.32
C TYR A 44 11.55 16.14 2.36
N PRO A 45 11.51 16.55 3.64
CA PRO A 45 12.04 15.77 4.74
C PRO A 45 11.46 14.35 4.76
N GLU A 46 12.22 13.40 5.27
CA GLU A 46 11.70 12.07 5.51
C GLU A 46 10.56 12.12 6.53
N ALA A 47 9.49 11.40 6.23
CA ALA A 47 8.39 11.24 7.17
C ALA A 47 8.84 10.38 8.36
N GLU A 48 8.44 10.77 9.55
CA GLU A 48 8.62 9.95 10.74
C GLU A 48 7.78 8.67 10.66
N ARG A 49 8.19 7.67 11.44
CA ARG A 49 7.40 6.45 11.61
C ARG A 49 6.04 6.78 12.19
N MET A 50 5.03 6.15 11.66
CA MET A 50 3.68 6.24 12.22
C MET A 50 3.67 5.53 13.60
N PRO A 51 3.13 6.14 14.66
CA PRO A 51 3.02 5.50 15.97
C PRO A 51 2.37 4.12 15.89
N GLY A 52 2.94 3.13 16.56
CA GLY A 52 2.49 1.74 16.55
C GLY A 52 2.97 0.90 15.36
N ALA A 53 3.49 1.51 14.29
CA ALA A 53 3.89 0.76 13.09
C ALA A 53 5.12 -0.13 13.31
N TRP A 54 6.12 0.38 14.02
CA TRP A 54 7.32 -0.39 14.35
C TRP A 54 7.00 -1.51 15.34
N GLU A 55 6.26 -1.21 16.38
CA GLU A 55 5.85 -2.15 17.43
C GLU A 55 5.00 -3.28 16.85
N LEU A 56 4.06 -2.95 15.95
CA LEU A 56 3.26 -3.95 15.25
C LEU A 56 4.13 -4.88 14.40
N LEU A 57 5.06 -4.35 13.61
CA LEU A 57 5.98 -5.16 12.81
C LEU A 57 6.85 -6.09 13.65
N GLN A 58 7.26 -5.64 14.83
CA GLN A 58 8.00 -6.48 15.77
C GLN A 58 7.12 -7.63 16.30
N LYS A 59 5.85 -7.37 16.66
CA LYS A 59 4.89 -8.41 17.05
C LYS A 59 4.71 -9.43 15.92
N VAL A 60 4.39 -8.96 14.72
CA VAL A 60 4.22 -9.80 13.52
C VAL A 60 5.41 -10.76 13.34
N LYS A 61 6.63 -10.25 13.42
CA LYS A 61 7.84 -11.09 13.28
C LYS A 61 8.04 -12.04 14.45
N SER A 62 7.73 -11.62 15.68
CA SER A 62 7.88 -12.49 16.86
C SER A 62 6.92 -13.69 16.84
N GLU A 63 5.81 -13.57 16.12
CA GLU A 63 4.83 -14.64 15.89
C GLU A 63 5.20 -15.54 14.68
N GLY A 64 6.35 -15.30 14.07
CA GLY A 64 6.80 -16.08 12.91
C GLY A 64 6.13 -15.69 11.59
N LEU A 65 5.38 -14.59 11.58
CA LEU A 65 4.74 -14.08 10.39
C LEU A 65 5.73 -13.26 9.53
N THR A 66 5.50 -13.21 8.23
CA THR A 66 6.37 -12.52 7.28
C THR A 66 5.72 -11.23 6.78
N PRO A 67 6.21 -10.05 7.18
CA PRO A 67 5.70 -8.80 6.65
C PRO A 67 6.15 -8.59 5.20
N MET A 68 5.21 -8.19 4.35
CA MET A 68 5.44 -7.92 2.92
C MET A 68 4.97 -6.51 2.57
N VAL A 69 5.63 -5.88 1.59
CA VAL A 69 5.24 -4.57 1.07
C VAL A 69 4.59 -4.72 -0.28
N VAL A 70 3.39 -4.13 -0.45
CA VAL A 70 2.66 -4.08 -1.72
C VAL A 70 2.35 -2.62 -2.05
N THR A 71 3.15 -2.01 -2.91
CA THR A 71 3.07 -0.58 -3.25
C THR A 71 2.82 -0.33 -4.74
N GLY A 72 2.03 0.69 -5.06
CA GLY A 72 1.89 1.22 -6.41
C GLY A 72 3.08 2.09 -6.87
N SER A 73 4.09 2.30 -6.01
CA SER A 73 5.29 3.06 -6.36
C SER A 73 6.37 2.16 -6.95
N GLY A 74 7.11 2.69 -7.93
CA GLY A 74 8.35 2.10 -8.45
C GLY A 74 9.60 2.91 -8.07
N GLN A 75 9.51 3.83 -7.09
CA GLN A 75 10.64 4.69 -6.71
C GLN A 75 11.63 3.94 -5.81
N LEU A 76 12.88 3.80 -6.25
CA LEU A 76 13.96 3.18 -5.46
C LEU A 76 14.19 3.92 -4.13
N SER A 77 14.13 5.26 -4.13
CA SER A 77 14.27 6.08 -2.93
C SER A 77 13.21 5.77 -1.86
N LEU A 78 12.02 5.34 -2.26
CA LEU A 78 10.99 4.89 -1.31
C LEU A 78 11.41 3.60 -0.59
N LEU A 79 12.00 2.66 -1.33
CA LEU A 79 12.47 1.38 -0.77
C LEU A 79 13.67 1.61 0.18
N GLU A 80 14.56 2.55 -0.15
CA GLU A 80 15.67 2.95 0.72
C GLU A 80 15.16 3.59 2.03
N ARG A 81 14.19 4.50 1.94
CA ARG A 81 13.53 5.11 3.10
C ARG A 81 12.79 4.07 3.95
N LEU A 82 12.17 3.07 3.31
CA LEU A 82 11.50 1.97 4.02
C LEU A 82 12.51 1.14 4.83
N GLU A 83 13.65 0.79 4.25
CA GLU A 83 14.71 0.06 4.96
C GLU A 83 15.33 0.93 6.08
N HIS A 84 15.51 2.23 5.86
CA HIS A 84 15.99 3.16 6.90
C HIS A 84 15.02 3.24 8.08
N ASN A 85 13.71 3.34 7.80
CA ASN A 85 12.68 3.45 8.83
C ASN A 85 12.36 2.11 9.51
N PHE A 86 12.48 0.99 8.80
CA PHE A 86 12.11 -0.35 9.28
C PHE A 86 13.20 -1.37 8.97
N PRO A 87 14.42 -1.20 9.55
CA PRO A 87 15.58 -2.00 9.19
C PRO A 87 15.35 -3.49 9.42
N GLY A 88 15.60 -4.29 8.37
CA GLY A 88 15.49 -5.75 8.41
C GLY A 88 14.07 -6.28 8.55
N MET A 89 13.03 -5.43 8.42
CA MET A 89 11.63 -5.89 8.53
C MET A 89 11.14 -6.56 7.25
N PHE A 90 11.57 -6.09 6.09
CA PHE A 90 11.05 -6.54 4.81
C PHE A 90 12.12 -7.20 3.95
N GLN A 91 11.73 -8.26 3.25
CA GLN A 91 12.58 -8.94 2.27
C GLN A 91 12.30 -8.39 0.88
N LYS A 92 13.34 -7.93 0.17
CA LYS A 92 13.20 -7.30 -1.17
C LYS A 92 12.52 -8.23 -2.18
N GLU A 93 12.82 -9.52 -2.10
CA GLU A 93 12.29 -10.55 -3.00
C GLU A 93 10.77 -10.73 -2.86
N LEU A 94 10.24 -10.43 -1.69
CA LEU A 94 8.81 -10.52 -1.38
C LEU A 94 8.05 -9.22 -1.62
N MET A 95 8.75 -8.11 -1.87
CA MET A 95 8.09 -6.83 -2.17
C MET A 95 7.41 -6.88 -3.54
N VAL A 96 6.24 -6.23 -3.63
CA VAL A 96 5.52 -6.00 -4.87
C VAL A 96 5.46 -4.49 -5.12
N THR A 97 5.97 -4.07 -6.26
CA THR A 97 6.05 -2.68 -6.70
C THR A 97 5.28 -2.47 -8.01
N ALA A 98 5.23 -1.23 -8.50
CA ALA A 98 4.63 -0.93 -9.80
C ALA A 98 5.27 -1.71 -10.97
N PHE A 99 6.51 -2.19 -10.82
CA PHE A 99 7.22 -2.95 -11.87
C PHE A 99 6.84 -4.43 -11.91
N ASP A 100 6.24 -4.96 -10.85
CA ASP A 100 5.88 -6.37 -10.74
C ASP A 100 4.50 -6.70 -11.32
N VAL A 101 3.68 -5.67 -11.62
CA VAL A 101 2.27 -5.83 -11.98
C VAL A 101 1.90 -5.01 -13.20
N LYS A 102 0.94 -5.50 -13.95
CA LYS A 102 0.35 -4.78 -15.08
C LYS A 102 -0.74 -3.80 -14.62
N TYR A 103 -1.53 -4.21 -13.64
CA TYR A 103 -2.63 -3.42 -13.11
C TYR A 103 -2.39 -3.10 -11.64
N GLY A 104 -2.38 -1.80 -11.30
CA GLY A 104 -2.33 -1.32 -9.91
C GLY A 104 -3.69 -1.40 -9.23
N LYS A 105 -3.71 -1.15 -7.91
CA LYS A 105 -4.94 -1.04 -7.11
C LYS A 105 -5.95 -0.07 -7.78
N PRO A 106 -7.24 -0.38 -7.84
CA PRO A 106 -7.99 -1.40 -7.10
C PRO A 106 -8.06 -2.78 -7.79
N HIS A 107 -7.21 -3.06 -8.79
CA HIS A 107 -7.10 -4.41 -9.33
C HIS A 107 -6.44 -5.32 -8.27
N PRO A 108 -6.87 -6.60 -8.11
CA PRO A 108 -6.31 -7.50 -7.10
C PRO A 108 -4.89 -7.99 -7.43
N GLU A 109 -4.40 -7.78 -8.64
CA GLU A 109 -3.11 -8.30 -9.12
C GLU A 109 -1.94 -8.04 -8.16
N PRO A 110 -1.78 -6.84 -7.55
CA PRO A 110 -0.66 -6.60 -6.62
C PRO A 110 -0.68 -7.56 -5.42
N TYR A 111 -1.83 -7.84 -4.86
CA TYR A 111 -1.96 -8.77 -3.73
C TYR A 111 -1.86 -10.24 -4.16
N LEU A 112 -2.44 -10.60 -5.30
CA LEU A 112 -2.25 -11.93 -5.89
C LEU A 112 -0.77 -12.21 -6.22
N MET A 113 -0.02 -11.19 -6.66
CA MET A 113 1.43 -11.28 -6.86
C MET A 113 2.17 -11.47 -5.53
N ALA A 114 1.76 -10.77 -4.46
CA ALA A 114 2.32 -10.96 -3.13
C ALA A 114 2.09 -12.39 -2.61
N LEU A 115 0.88 -12.91 -2.72
CA LEU A 115 0.58 -14.31 -2.39
C LEU A 115 1.48 -15.27 -3.16
N LYS A 116 1.63 -15.05 -4.47
CA LYS A 116 2.50 -15.88 -5.33
C LYS A 116 3.97 -15.82 -4.87
N LYS A 117 4.51 -14.62 -4.58
CA LYS A 117 5.89 -14.46 -4.09
C LYS A 117 6.10 -15.12 -2.72
N GLY A 118 5.10 -15.03 -1.83
CA GLY A 118 5.12 -15.67 -0.52
C GLY A 118 4.83 -17.17 -0.53
N GLY A 119 4.34 -17.72 -1.65
CA GLY A 119 3.87 -19.12 -1.71
C GLY A 119 2.63 -19.38 -0.84
N LEU A 120 1.77 -18.35 -0.67
CA LEU A 120 0.64 -18.34 0.24
C LEU A 120 -0.69 -18.43 -0.51
N LYS A 121 -1.71 -18.92 0.20
CA LYS A 121 -3.13 -18.79 -0.16
C LYS A 121 -3.71 -17.53 0.47
N ALA A 122 -4.90 -17.13 0.00
CA ALA A 122 -5.57 -15.93 0.50
C ALA A 122 -5.95 -16.02 1.99
N ASP A 123 -6.31 -17.21 2.47
CA ASP A 123 -6.65 -17.50 3.86
C ASP A 123 -5.43 -17.62 4.80
N GLU A 124 -4.23 -17.55 4.26
CA GLU A 124 -2.95 -17.55 5.00
C GLU A 124 -2.33 -16.14 5.10
N ALA A 125 -3.06 -15.11 4.67
CA ALA A 125 -2.55 -13.74 4.63
C ALA A 125 -3.57 -12.74 5.18
N VAL A 126 -3.06 -11.60 5.64
CA VAL A 126 -3.85 -10.44 6.04
C VAL A 126 -3.31 -9.21 5.31
N VAL A 127 -4.20 -8.41 4.76
CA VAL A 127 -3.87 -7.08 4.19
C VAL A 127 -4.10 -6.02 5.26
N ILE A 128 -3.14 -5.12 5.43
CA ILE A 128 -3.30 -3.88 6.21
C ILE A 128 -3.18 -2.71 5.25
N GLU A 129 -4.22 -1.90 5.16
CA GLU A 129 -4.36 -0.81 4.20
C GLU A 129 -4.97 0.45 4.80
N ASN A 130 -4.67 1.60 4.20
CA ASN A 130 -5.21 2.90 4.62
C ASN A 130 -6.03 3.59 3.52
N ALA A 131 -5.98 3.10 2.29
CA ALA A 131 -6.61 3.73 1.15
C ALA A 131 -7.75 2.88 0.57
N PRO A 132 -8.87 3.48 0.14
CA PRO A 132 -10.01 2.73 -0.39
C PRO A 132 -9.66 1.78 -1.54
N LEU A 133 -8.80 2.23 -2.47
CA LEU A 133 -8.38 1.39 -3.60
C LEU A 133 -7.52 0.20 -3.18
N GLY A 134 -6.74 0.35 -2.11
CA GLY A 134 -5.96 -0.73 -1.55
C GLY A 134 -6.84 -1.75 -0.82
N VAL A 135 -7.80 -1.28 -0.04
CA VAL A 135 -8.81 -2.11 0.62
C VAL A 135 -9.62 -2.91 -0.42
N GLU A 136 -10.12 -2.24 -1.47
CA GLU A 136 -10.86 -2.88 -2.55
C GLU A 136 -10.02 -3.97 -3.26
N ALA A 137 -8.74 -3.71 -3.47
CA ALA A 137 -7.82 -4.68 -4.08
C ALA A 137 -7.58 -5.91 -3.19
N GLY A 138 -7.40 -5.71 -1.87
CA GLY A 138 -7.26 -6.80 -0.89
C GLY A 138 -8.52 -7.66 -0.82
N HIS A 139 -9.67 -7.02 -0.70
CA HIS A 139 -10.97 -7.67 -0.71
C HIS A 139 -11.20 -8.49 -2.00
N LYS A 140 -10.92 -7.91 -3.17
CA LYS A 140 -11.02 -8.61 -4.46
C LYS A 140 -10.03 -9.76 -4.61
N ALA A 141 -8.91 -9.73 -3.92
CA ALA A 141 -7.96 -10.84 -3.86
C ALA A 141 -8.44 -11.97 -2.93
N GLY A 142 -9.53 -11.78 -2.21
CA GLY A 142 -10.09 -12.72 -1.25
C GLY A 142 -9.29 -12.81 0.05
N ILE A 143 -8.49 -11.79 0.36
CA ILE A 143 -7.65 -11.75 1.56
C ILE A 143 -8.37 -10.95 2.65
N PHE A 144 -8.34 -11.44 3.89
CA PHE A 144 -8.84 -10.68 5.03
C PHE A 144 -8.15 -9.32 5.12
N THR A 145 -8.95 -8.25 5.06
CA THR A 145 -8.42 -6.89 4.88
C THR A 145 -8.78 -6.00 6.06
N ILE A 146 -7.75 -5.55 6.77
CA ILE A 146 -7.83 -4.60 7.88
C ILE A 146 -7.56 -3.20 7.32
N ALA A 147 -8.52 -2.30 7.47
CA ALA A 147 -8.32 -0.88 7.17
C ALA A 147 -7.82 -0.14 8.41
N VAL A 148 -6.86 0.77 8.19
CA VAL A 148 -6.39 1.70 9.23
C VAL A 148 -6.60 3.12 8.72
N ASN A 149 -7.53 3.86 9.33
CA ASN A 149 -7.84 5.22 8.89
C ASN A 149 -6.76 6.21 9.37
N THR A 150 -5.71 6.34 8.59
CA THR A 150 -4.59 7.26 8.85
C THR A 150 -4.77 8.62 8.17
N GLY A 151 -5.87 8.82 7.49
CA GLY A 151 -6.16 10.02 6.70
C GLY A 151 -7.45 10.73 7.13
N PRO A 152 -7.87 11.75 6.38
CA PRO A 152 -9.03 12.57 6.70
C PRO A 152 -10.37 11.98 6.19
N LEU A 153 -10.37 10.73 5.68
CA LEU A 153 -11.59 10.11 5.16
C LEU A 153 -12.53 9.69 6.29
N ASP A 154 -13.83 9.70 6.00
CA ASP A 154 -14.78 8.98 6.84
C ASP A 154 -14.42 7.48 6.79
N GLY A 155 -14.37 6.84 7.96
CA GLY A 155 -14.08 5.41 8.07
C GLY A 155 -15.05 4.53 7.28
N GLN A 156 -16.29 4.98 7.09
CA GLN A 156 -17.30 4.28 6.29
C GLN A 156 -16.83 4.05 4.86
N VAL A 157 -16.05 4.96 4.28
CA VAL A 157 -15.49 4.81 2.91
C VAL A 157 -14.58 3.58 2.81
N LEU A 158 -13.84 3.26 3.89
CA LEU A 158 -12.98 2.08 3.94
C LEU A 158 -13.78 0.79 4.14
N LEU A 159 -14.83 0.84 4.95
CA LEU A 159 -15.77 -0.29 5.12
C LEU A 159 -16.52 -0.57 3.82
N ASP A 160 -17.01 0.46 3.14
CA ASP A 160 -17.70 0.33 1.84
C ASP A 160 -16.77 -0.21 0.74
N ALA A 161 -15.46 0.02 0.86
CA ALA A 161 -14.45 -0.56 -0.03
C ALA A 161 -14.17 -2.05 0.23
N GLY A 162 -14.74 -2.63 1.30
CA GLY A 162 -14.67 -4.05 1.62
C GLY A 162 -13.68 -4.40 2.74
N ALA A 163 -13.37 -3.47 3.64
CA ALA A 163 -12.58 -3.79 4.83
C ALA A 163 -13.38 -4.70 5.78
N ASP A 164 -12.76 -5.76 6.26
CA ASP A 164 -13.31 -6.69 7.26
C ASP A 164 -13.23 -6.10 8.68
N LEU A 165 -12.18 -5.33 8.96
CA LEU A 165 -11.99 -4.58 10.20
C LEU A 165 -11.52 -3.16 9.91
N LEU A 166 -11.87 -2.22 10.80
CA LEU A 166 -11.45 -0.82 10.72
C LEU A 166 -10.84 -0.37 12.05
N PHE A 167 -9.64 0.21 11.98
CA PHE A 167 -8.96 0.84 13.11
C PHE A 167 -8.74 2.34 12.85
N PRO A 168 -8.84 3.18 13.88
CA PRO A 168 -8.65 4.63 13.73
C PRO A 168 -7.17 5.04 13.57
N SER A 169 -6.21 4.15 13.88
CA SER A 169 -4.77 4.40 13.78
C SER A 169 -3.97 3.09 13.80
N MET A 170 -2.71 3.16 13.36
CA MET A 170 -1.76 2.04 13.50
C MET A 170 -1.51 1.68 14.96
N GLN A 171 -1.52 2.66 15.88
CA GLN A 171 -1.39 2.40 17.31
C GLN A 171 -2.57 1.56 17.82
N ALA A 172 -3.80 1.92 17.45
CA ALA A 172 -4.99 1.16 17.85
C ALA A 172 -4.98 -0.28 17.30
N LEU A 173 -4.51 -0.48 16.07
CA LEU A 173 -4.31 -1.81 15.52
C LEU A 173 -3.23 -2.58 16.31
N CYS A 174 -2.09 -1.95 16.60
CA CYS A 174 -1.02 -2.57 17.39
C CYS A 174 -1.48 -3.01 18.77
N ASP A 175 -2.26 -2.16 19.45
CA ASP A 175 -2.81 -2.44 20.79
C ASP A 175 -3.82 -3.60 20.78
N SER A 176 -4.52 -3.79 19.66
CA SER A 176 -5.54 -4.83 19.50
C SER A 176 -5.01 -6.11 18.83
N TRP A 177 -3.76 -6.13 18.38
CA TRP A 177 -3.19 -7.22 17.57
C TRP A 177 -3.35 -8.60 18.21
N ASP A 178 -2.99 -8.72 19.46
CA ASP A 178 -3.02 -9.99 20.19
C ASP A 178 -4.46 -10.55 20.34
N THR A 179 -5.48 -9.69 20.22
CA THR A 179 -6.90 -10.09 20.26
C THR A 179 -7.42 -10.51 18.88
N ILE A 180 -6.86 -9.93 17.81
CA ILE A 180 -7.28 -10.22 16.42
C ILE A 180 -6.72 -11.58 15.97
N MET A 181 -5.52 -11.93 16.44
CA MET A 181 -4.79 -13.12 16.02
C MET A 181 -5.08 -14.37 16.88
N LEU A 182 -6.05 -14.30 17.82
CA LEU A 182 -6.56 -15.44 18.57
C LEU A 182 -7.55 -16.25 17.74
#